data_7a679494492392f9ad3f54caa99fe7ec
#
_entry.id   7a679494492392f9ad3f54caa99fe7ec
#
_cell.length_a   1.000
_cell.length_b   1.000
_cell.length_c   1.000
_cell.angle_alpha   90.00
_cell.angle_beta   90.00
_cell.angle_gamma   90.00
#
_symmetry.space_group_name_H-M   'P 1'
#
loop_
_entity.id
_entity.type
_entity.pdbx_description
1 polymer ?
#
loop_
_entity_poly.entity_id
_entity_poly.type
_entity_poly.pdbx_seq_one_letter_code
_entity_poly.pdbx_strand_id
1 'polypeptide(L)'
;MAGVRTNWTSAVLALMIALIFVTARSAERDIYPAPAHAKSDLAAALAASAAAHKRVILDFGGNWCPDCHVLDLYFHDSVNRPILEANYILVHVNIGRMNENLDIAERYQIPLRKGVPALAVLGERGELLYSQKTGEFEAMRGMQSSAVTDFLVRWKLPSR
;
A
#
# COMPACT_ATOMS: atom_id res chain seq x y z
N MET A 1 -34.63 -60.07 5.93
CA MET A 1 -33.24 -59.61 5.96
C MET A 1 -33.08 -58.57 4.88
N ALA A 2 -33.13 -57.28 5.25
CA ALA A 2 -33.00 -56.11 4.34
C ALA A 2 -31.55 -55.60 4.36
N GLY A 3 -30.84 -55.78 3.23
CA GLY A 3 -29.45 -55.32 3.09
C GLY A 3 -29.39 -53.83 2.90
N VAL A 4 -28.75 -53.13 3.83
CA VAL A 4 -28.42 -51.71 3.70
C VAL A 4 -27.32 -51.58 2.63
N ARG A 5 -27.68 -51.11 1.43
CA ARG A 5 -26.72 -50.69 0.41
C ARG A 5 -26.22 -49.32 0.76
N THR A 6 -25.07 -49.21 1.38
CA THR A 6 -24.34 -47.96 1.58
C THR A 6 -23.88 -47.39 0.23
N ASN A 7 -24.46 -46.25 -0.19
CA ASN A 7 -24.07 -45.57 -1.42
C ASN A 7 -22.70 -44.90 -1.25
N TRP A 8 -21.65 -45.61 -1.62
CA TRP A 8 -20.28 -45.14 -1.62
C TRP A 8 -20.09 -43.88 -2.51
N THR A 9 -20.91 -43.77 -3.57
CA THR A 9 -20.90 -42.62 -4.48
C THR A 9 -21.27 -41.31 -3.78
N SER A 10 -22.21 -41.34 -2.82
CA SER A 10 -22.60 -40.12 -2.06
C SER A 10 -21.53 -39.66 -1.07
N ALA A 11 -20.80 -40.60 -0.48
CA ALA A 11 -19.71 -40.28 0.45
C ALA A 11 -18.49 -39.66 -0.26
N VAL A 12 -18.17 -40.16 -1.47
CA VAL A 12 -17.07 -39.64 -2.28
C VAL A 12 -17.39 -38.25 -2.79
N LEU A 13 -18.64 -37.99 -3.22
CA LEU A 13 -19.06 -36.67 -3.69
C LEU A 13 -19.04 -35.63 -2.56
N ALA A 14 -19.45 -35.96 -1.36
CA ALA A 14 -19.41 -35.11 -0.18
C ALA A 14 -17.97 -34.78 0.22
N LEU A 15 -17.04 -35.71 0.11
CA LEU A 15 -15.63 -35.50 0.41
C LEU A 15 -14.94 -34.57 -0.60
N MET A 16 -15.30 -34.70 -1.89
CA MET A 16 -14.76 -33.81 -2.95
C MET A 16 -15.27 -32.37 -2.82
N ILE A 17 -16.51 -32.16 -2.40
CA ILE A 17 -17.08 -30.84 -2.17
C ILE A 17 -16.39 -30.16 -0.95
N ALA A 18 -16.10 -30.91 0.12
CA ALA A 18 -15.39 -30.41 1.29
C ALA A 18 -13.96 -29.99 0.98
N LEU A 19 -13.27 -30.64 0.02
CA LEU A 19 -11.90 -30.29 -0.38
C LEU A 19 -11.83 -28.96 -1.16
N ILE A 20 -12.88 -28.56 -1.88
CA ILE A 20 -12.94 -27.35 -2.67
C ILE A 20 -13.08 -26.10 -1.78
N PHE A 21 -13.70 -26.23 -0.60
CA PHE A 21 -13.87 -25.11 0.33
C PHE A 21 -12.62 -24.74 1.15
N VAL A 22 -11.59 -25.57 1.17
CA VAL A 22 -10.37 -25.34 1.99
C VAL A 22 -9.33 -24.44 1.29
N THR A 23 -9.48 -24.13 0.00
CA THR A 23 -8.45 -23.39 -0.77
C THR A 23 -8.75 -21.92 -1.08
N ALA A 24 -9.89 -21.40 -0.65
CA ALA A 24 -10.16 -19.95 -0.74
C ALA A 24 -9.51 -19.21 0.44
N ARG A 25 -8.21 -19.37 0.61
CA ARG A 25 -7.42 -18.42 1.36
C ARG A 25 -7.38 -17.16 0.51
N SER A 26 -8.06 -16.10 0.93
CA SER A 26 -7.85 -14.77 0.36
C SER A 26 -6.35 -14.52 0.40
N ALA A 27 -5.68 -14.59 -0.74
CA ALA A 27 -4.31 -14.10 -0.83
C ALA A 27 -4.39 -12.63 -0.44
N GLU A 28 -3.88 -12.31 0.74
CA GLU A 28 -3.73 -10.93 1.18
C GLU A 28 -2.93 -10.21 0.07
N ARG A 29 -3.51 -9.19 -0.52
CA ARG A 29 -2.91 -8.53 -1.69
C ARG A 29 -1.64 -7.84 -1.25
N ASP A 30 -0.51 -8.25 -1.79
CA ASP A 30 0.76 -7.55 -1.61
C ASP A 30 0.66 -6.16 -2.25
N ILE A 31 0.66 -5.12 -1.43
CA ILE A 31 0.65 -3.71 -1.86
C ILE A 31 2.07 -3.15 -2.01
N TYR A 32 3.01 -3.70 -1.25
CA TYR A 32 4.42 -3.33 -1.35
C TYR A 32 5.17 -4.33 -2.22
N PRO A 33 5.83 -3.89 -3.32
CA PRO A 33 6.69 -4.75 -4.14
C PRO A 33 7.87 -5.32 -3.35
N ALA A 34 8.62 -6.24 -3.95
CA ALA A 34 9.84 -6.74 -3.32
C ALA A 34 10.81 -5.58 -3.01
N PRO A 35 11.49 -5.57 -1.84
CA PRO A 35 12.36 -4.45 -1.42
C PRO A 35 13.42 -4.06 -2.47
N ALA A 36 13.92 -5.02 -3.25
CA ALA A 36 14.91 -4.78 -4.30
C ALA A 36 14.42 -3.83 -5.42
N HIS A 37 13.12 -3.66 -5.58
CA HIS A 37 12.54 -2.80 -6.63
C HIS A 37 12.49 -1.32 -6.22
N ALA A 38 12.56 -0.99 -4.95
CA ALA A 38 12.29 0.36 -4.45
C ALA A 38 13.10 1.47 -5.17
N LYS A 39 14.38 1.21 -5.47
CA LYS A 39 15.24 2.19 -6.15
C LYS A 39 14.87 2.37 -7.62
N SER A 40 14.55 1.29 -8.32
CA SER A 40 14.10 1.35 -9.71
C SER A 40 12.72 2.00 -9.84
N ASP A 41 11.79 1.66 -8.94
CA ASP A 41 10.45 2.21 -8.93
C ASP A 41 10.46 3.71 -8.62
N LEU A 42 11.30 4.13 -7.67
CA LEU A 42 11.53 5.55 -7.38
C LEU A 42 12.09 6.28 -8.60
N ALA A 43 13.10 5.73 -9.26
CA ALA A 43 13.70 6.35 -10.45
C ALA A 43 12.68 6.48 -11.60
N ALA A 44 11.88 5.43 -11.84
CA ALA A 44 10.81 5.43 -12.83
C ALA A 44 9.73 6.46 -12.50
N ALA A 45 9.32 6.55 -11.22
CA ALA A 45 8.33 7.51 -10.74
C ALA A 45 8.80 8.96 -10.91
N LEU A 46 10.06 9.25 -10.63
CA LEU A 46 10.62 10.60 -10.84
C LEU A 46 10.66 10.98 -12.32
N ALA A 47 11.03 10.07 -13.19
CA ALA A 47 11.01 10.31 -14.64
C ALA A 47 9.59 10.56 -15.15
N ALA A 48 8.62 9.75 -14.71
CA ALA A 48 7.22 9.87 -15.07
C ALA A 48 6.57 11.14 -14.49
N SER A 49 6.94 11.53 -13.27
CA SER A 49 6.47 12.73 -12.57
C SER A 49 6.85 14.01 -13.35
N ALA A 50 8.11 14.10 -13.78
CA ALA A 50 8.57 15.22 -14.60
C ALA A 50 7.82 15.33 -15.94
N ALA A 51 7.54 14.19 -16.59
CA ALA A 51 6.83 14.16 -17.87
C ALA A 51 5.33 14.46 -17.73
N ALA A 52 4.70 14.05 -16.63
CA ALA A 52 3.26 14.18 -16.40
C ALA A 52 2.88 15.43 -15.58
N HIS A 53 3.84 16.23 -15.14
CA HIS A 53 3.62 17.34 -14.21
C HIS A 53 2.86 16.92 -12.95
N LYS A 54 3.37 15.86 -12.29
CA LYS A 54 2.80 15.32 -11.04
C LYS A 54 3.84 15.37 -9.93
N ARG A 55 3.39 15.26 -8.70
CA ARG A 55 4.26 15.00 -7.54
C ARG A 55 4.43 13.51 -7.32
N VAL A 56 5.42 13.11 -6.54
CA VAL A 56 5.59 11.72 -6.10
C VAL A 56 5.27 11.62 -4.62
N ILE A 57 4.45 10.65 -4.25
CA ILE A 57 4.28 10.24 -2.85
C ILE A 57 5.12 8.99 -2.64
N LEU A 58 6.02 9.02 -1.66
CA LEU A 58 6.70 7.83 -1.15
C LEU A 58 5.95 7.35 0.08
N ASP A 59 5.48 6.12 0.05
CA ASP A 59 4.82 5.43 1.15
C ASP A 59 5.73 4.33 1.67
N PHE A 60 6.33 4.57 2.84
CA PHE A 60 7.23 3.63 3.51
C PHE A 60 6.45 2.69 4.41
N GLY A 61 6.59 1.38 4.16
CA GLY A 61 5.90 0.36 4.92
C GLY A 61 6.24 -1.05 4.47
N GLY A 62 5.31 -1.98 4.64
CA GLY A 62 5.46 -3.37 4.21
C GLY A 62 4.17 -4.15 4.35
N ASN A 63 4.06 -5.26 3.63
CA ASN A 63 2.85 -6.10 3.59
C ASN A 63 2.44 -6.69 4.95
N TRP A 64 3.33 -6.68 5.93
CA TRP A 64 3.06 -7.12 7.31
C TRP A 64 2.36 -6.05 8.18
N CYS A 65 2.22 -4.81 7.68
CA CYS A 65 1.76 -3.66 8.45
C CYS A 65 0.26 -3.42 8.23
N PRO A 66 -0.62 -3.68 9.21
CA PRO A 66 -2.06 -3.50 9.02
C PRO A 66 -2.47 -2.04 8.75
N ASP A 67 -1.79 -1.07 9.36
CA ASP A 67 -2.06 0.35 9.14
C ASP A 67 -1.66 0.79 7.72
N CYS A 68 -0.65 0.16 7.12
CA CYS A 68 -0.25 0.39 5.74
C CYS A 68 -1.33 -0.09 4.76
N HIS A 69 -1.98 -1.23 5.04
CA HIS A 69 -3.12 -1.71 4.24
C HIS A 69 -4.32 -0.76 4.32
N VAL A 70 -4.58 -0.19 5.50
CA VAL A 70 -5.66 0.80 5.66
C VAL A 70 -5.34 2.09 4.91
N LEU A 71 -4.09 2.56 4.93
CA LEU A 71 -3.67 3.71 4.14
C LEU A 71 -3.87 3.47 2.63
N ASP A 72 -3.47 2.31 2.13
CA ASP A 72 -3.68 1.93 0.72
C ASP A 72 -5.17 1.91 0.36
N LEU A 73 -6.04 1.36 1.23
CA LEU A 73 -7.48 1.41 1.03
C LEU A 73 -8.00 2.84 0.95
N TYR A 74 -7.50 3.75 1.80
CA TYR A 74 -7.92 5.14 1.79
C TYR A 74 -7.39 5.91 0.57
N PHE A 75 -6.18 5.63 0.11
CA PHE A 75 -5.69 6.20 -1.15
C PHE A 75 -6.55 5.83 -2.35
N HIS A 76 -7.13 4.62 -2.33
CA HIS A 76 -7.90 4.08 -3.45
C HIS A 76 -9.43 4.14 -3.26
N ASP A 77 -9.94 4.80 -2.24
CA ASP A 77 -11.37 5.01 -2.10
C ASP A 77 -11.94 5.96 -3.16
N SER A 78 -13.26 6.06 -3.23
CA SER A 78 -13.96 6.83 -4.27
C SER A 78 -13.68 8.35 -4.23
N VAL A 79 -13.28 8.89 -3.08
CA VAL A 79 -12.99 10.32 -2.88
C VAL A 79 -11.53 10.63 -3.19
N ASN A 80 -10.61 9.81 -2.68
CA ASN A 80 -9.18 10.07 -2.73
C ASN A 80 -8.54 9.64 -4.05
N ARG A 81 -9.00 8.55 -4.65
CA ARG A 81 -8.43 8.02 -5.90
C ARG A 81 -8.36 9.07 -7.02
N PRO A 82 -9.44 9.83 -7.33
CA PRO A 82 -9.35 10.85 -8.38
C PRO A 82 -8.31 11.94 -8.08
N ILE A 83 -8.15 12.32 -6.79
CA ILE A 83 -7.17 13.32 -6.38
C ILE A 83 -5.75 12.77 -6.52
N LEU A 84 -5.54 11.53 -6.06
CA LEU A 84 -4.26 10.82 -6.17
C LEU A 84 -3.85 10.69 -7.64
N GLU A 85 -4.69 10.10 -8.47
CA GLU A 85 -4.39 9.82 -9.88
C GLU A 85 -4.16 11.11 -10.69
N ALA A 86 -4.88 12.18 -10.38
CA ALA A 86 -4.69 13.46 -11.09
C ALA A 86 -3.38 14.17 -10.75
N ASN A 87 -2.87 14.04 -9.52
CA ASN A 87 -1.81 14.91 -9.01
C ASN A 87 -0.53 14.20 -8.63
N TYR A 88 -0.55 12.86 -8.47
CA TYR A 88 0.55 12.13 -7.88
C TYR A 88 0.92 10.86 -8.63
N ILE A 89 2.15 10.41 -8.41
CA ILE A 89 2.61 9.05 -8.64
C ILE A 89 2.93 8.48 -7.26
N LEU A 90 2.25 7.40 -6.88
CA LEU A 90 2.44 6.72 -5.61
C LEU A 90 3.52 5.63 -5.77
N VAL A 91 4.50 5.62 -4.88
CA VAL A 91 5.56 4.61 -4.80
C VAL A 91 5.54 3.98 -3.42
N HIS A 92 5.26 2.69 -3.36
CA HIS A 92 5.39 1.91 -2.13
C HIS A 92 6.84 1.48 -1.93
N VAL A 93 7.48 2.03 -0.89
CA VAL A 93 8.86 1.70 -0.51
C VAL A 93 8.83 0.62 0.57
N ASN A 94 9.04 -0.63 0.15
CA ASN A 94 9.09 -1.77 1.06
C ASN A 94 10.34 -1.71 1.94
N ILE A 95 10.15 -1.56 3.25
CA ILE A 95 11.25 -1.49 4.23
C ILE A 95 11.57 -2.83 4.89
N GLY A 96 11.13 -3.95 4.30
CA GLY A 96 11.30 -5.27 4.88
C GLY A 96 10.68 -5.36 6.27
N ARG A 97 11.40 -5.86 7.24
CA ARG A 97 11.04 -5.81 8.67
C ARG A 97 11.79 -4.66 9.37
N MET A 98 11.76 -3.45 8.81
CA MET A 98 12.49 -2.27 9.25
C MET A 98 14.00 -2.36 9.01
N ASN A 99 14.43 -3.11 8.00
CA ASN A 99 15.84 -3.41 7.71
C ASN A 99 16.23 -3.23 6.23
N GLU A 100 15.27 -2.89 5.37
CA GLU A 100 15.48 -2.69 3.94
C GLU A 100 15.24 -1.23 3.55
N ASN A 101 15.87 -0.75 2.50
CA ASN A 101 15.69 0.60 1.92
C ASN A 101 15.82 1.76 2.93
N LEU A 102 16.63 1.56 3.98
CA LEU A 102 16.87 2.56 5.03
C LEU A 102 17.58 3.80 4.47
N ASP A 103 18.42 3.63 3.45
CA ASP A 103 19.09 4.70 2.73
C ASP A 103 18.09 5.64 2.01
N ILE A 104 16.98 5.09 1.47
CA ILE A 104 15.91 5.90 0.88
C ILE A 104 15.19 6.67 1.99
N ALA A 105 14.85 6.01 3.10
CA ALA A 105 14.21 6.66 4.24
C ALA A 105 15.07 7.80 4.82
N GLU A 106 16.36 7.58 4.97
CA GLU A 106 17.32 8.60 5.43
C GLU A 106 17.40 9.77 4.45
N ARG A 107 17.55 9.50 3.16
CA ARG A 107 17.59 10.52 2.09
C ARG A 107 16.38 11.45 2.14
N TYR A 108 15.20 10.92 2.39
CA TYR A 108 13.96 11.70 2.46
C TYR A 108 13.53 12.02 3.90
N GLN A 109 14.46 11.88 4.85
CA GLN A 109 14.31 12.31 6.24
C GLN A 109 13.10 11.67 6.95
N ILE A 110 12.78 10.40 6.63
CA ILE A 110 11.71 9.65 7.25
C ILE A 110 12.20 9.00 8.55
N PRO A 111 11.65 9.39 9.72
CA PRO A 111 12.03 8.79 10.99
C PRO A 111 11.28 7.46 11.22
N LEU A 112 11.69 6.38 10.56
CA LEU A 112 11.02 5.06 10.62
C LEU A 112 10.75 4.59 12.05
N ARG A 113 11.57 4.99 13.03
CA ARG A 113 11.36 4.69 14.46
C ARG A 113 10.08 5.30 15.05
N LYS A 114 9.44 6.23 14.35
CA LYS A 114 8.15 6.82 14.75
C LYS A 114 6.96 6.00 14.27
N GLY A 115 7.21 4.92 13.52
CA GLY A 115 6.19 4.02 13.00
C GLY A 115 6.01 4.12 11.49
N VAL A 116 5.20 3.18 10.97
CA VAL A 116 4.76 3.10 9.58
C VAL A 116 3.25 2.81 9.53
N PRO A 117 2.55 3.25 8.46
CA PRO A 117 3.08 3.89 7.25
C PRO A 117 3.67 5.28 7.51
N ALA A 118 4.66 5.65 6.71
CA ALA A 118 5.28 6.96 6.78
C ALA A 118 5.43 7.57 5.38
N LEU A 119 5.06 8.84 5.24
CA LEU A 119 4.93 9.48 3.93
C LEU A 119 5.96 10.58 3.70
N ALA A 120 6.46 10.65 2.45
CA ALA A 120 7.12 11.83 1.92
C ALA A 120 6.45 12.28 0.62
N VAL A 121 6.49 13.58 0.33
CA VAL A 121 6.07 14.15 -0.95
C VAL A 121 7.26 14.79 -1.63
N LEU A 122 7.47 14.40 -2.88
CA LEU A 122 8.51 14.98 -3.73
C LEU A 122 7.86 15.83 -4.83
N GLY A 123 8.54 16.89 -5.22
CA GLY A 123 8.18 17.68 -6.38
C GLY A 123 8.53 16.98 -7.70
N GLU A 124 8.19 17.62 -8.81
CA GLU A 124 8.36 17.08 -10.17
C GLU A 124 9.81 16.74 -10.51
N ARG A 125 10.79 17.36 -9.85
CA ARG A 125 12.22 17.13 -10.03
C ARG A 125 12.87 16.32 -8.91
N GLY A 126 12.04 15.75 -8.02
CA GLY A 126 12.50 14.91 -6.91
C GLY A 126 12.95 15.69 -5.68
N GLU A 127 12.73 17.00 -5.61
CA GLU A 127 12.97 17.80 -4.41
C GLU A 127 12.00 17.40 -3.29
N LEU A 128 12.50 17.31 -2.06
CA LEU A 128 11.69 16.97 -0.90
C LEU A 128 10.80 18.17 -0.50
N LEU A 129 9.48 18.02 -0.62
CA LEU A 129 8.50 19.04 -0.22
C LEU A 129 7.94 18.78 1.17
N TYR A 130 7.75 17.53 1.53
CA TYR A 130 7.22 17.09 2.82
C TYR A 130 7.86 15.78 3.24
N SER A 131 8.14 15.66 4.51
CA SER A 131 8.51 14.41 5.16
C SER A 131 7.77 14.33 6.49
N GLN A 132 7.09 13.23 6.72
CA GLN A 132 6.45 12.93 7.99
C GLN A 132 7.48 12.93 9.12
N LYS A 133 7.24 13.66 10.21
CA LYS A 133 8.22 13.84 11.29
C LYS A 133 7.83 13.17 12.59
N THR A 134 6.54 13.00 12.85
CA THR A 134 6.01 12.62 14.18
C THR A 134 5.18 11.33 14.16
N GLY A 135 5.12 10.59 13.04
CA GLY A 135 4.31 9.38 12.93
C GLY A 135 2.84 9.70 12.63
N GLU A 136 2.56 10.72 11.83
CA GLU A 136 1.22 11.24 11.57
C GLU A 136 0.25 10.19 11.00
N PHE A 137 0.77 9.17 10.30
CA PHE A 137 -0.05 8.12 9.66
C PHE A 137 0.17 6.72 10.26
N GLU A 138 0.96 6.58 11.32
CA GLU A 138 1.28 5.28 11.91
C GLU A 138 0.07 4.50 12.46
N ALA A 139 -1.00 5.22 12.83
CA ALA A 139 -2.20 4.67 13.44
C ALA A 139 -3.44 4.76 12.53
N MET A 140 -3.28 4.47 11.24
CA MET A 140 -4.33 4.63 10.22
C MET A 140 -5.64 3.92 10.55
N ARG A 141 -5.60 2.77 11.21
CA ARG A 141 -6.81 2.05 11.65
C ARG A 141 -7.69 2.85 12.61
N GLY A 142 -7.13 3.84 13.29
CA GLY A 142 -7.85 4.76 14.17
C GLY A 142 -8.24 6.07 13.49
N MET A 143 -7.85 6.29 12.25
CA MET A 143 -8.08 7.53 11.51
C MET A 143 -9.26 7.39 10.54
N GLN A 144 -9.77 8.54 10.08
CA GLN A 144 -10.77 8.59 9.01
C GLN A 144 -10.08 8.80 7.66
N SER A 145 -10.69 8.31 6.58
CA SER A 145 -10.21 8.51 5.21
C SER A 145 -10.01 9.99 4.85
N SER A 146 -10.78 10.90 5.45
CA SER A 146 -10.64 12.36 5.29
C SER A 146 -9.24 12.89 5.65
N ALA A 147 -8.51 12.23 6.55
CA ALA A 147 -7.11 12.60 6.85
C ALA A 147 -6.20 12.45 5.62
N VAL A 148 -6.46 11.42 4.80
CA VAL A 148 -5.77 11.22 3.51
C VAL A 148 -6.24 12.26 2.48
N THR A 149 -7.53 12.58 2.46
CA THR A 149 -8.07 13.66 1.60
C THR A 149 -7.37 14.99 1.89
N ASP A 150 -7.29 15.37 3.16
CA ASP A 150 -6.64 16.61 3.60
C ASP A 150 -5.16 16.64 3.21
N PHE A 151 -4.47 15.52 3.37
CA PHE A 151 -3.07 15.36 2.95
C PHE A 151 -2.92 15.54 1.43
N LEU A 152 -3.71 14.85 0.63
CA LEU A 152 -3.67 14.93 -0.83
C LEU A 152 -3.99 16.34 -1.33
N VAL A 153 -5.00 16.99 -0.76
CA VAL A 153 -5.39 18.36 -1.12
C VAL A 153 -4.30 19.36 -0.75
N ARG A 154 -3.70 19.21 0.42
CA ARG A 154 -2.62 20.10 0.90
C ARG A 154 -1.38 20.07 0.01
N TRP A 155 -1.02 18.88 -0.45
CA TRP A 155 0.25 18.65 -1.15
C TRP A 155 0.10 18.50 -2.67
N LYS A 156 -1.09 18.68 -3.25
CA LYS A 156 -1.23 18.71 -4.72
C LYS A 156 -0.59 19.97 -5.31
N LEU A 157 -0.36 19.91 -6.62
CA LEU A 157 0.07 21.12 -7.36
C LEU A 157 -0.98 22.24 -7.24
N PRO A 158 -0.58 23.50 -7.19
CA PRO A 158 -1.51 24.61 -7.31
C PRO A 158 -2.34 24.49 -8.57
N SER A 159 -3.63 24.80 -8.49
CA SER A 159 -4.48 24.91 -9.69
C SER A 159 -3.91 25.98 -10.61
N ARG A 160 -3.72 25.65 -11.87
CA ARG A 160 -3.35 26.65 -12.90
C ARG A 160 -4.54 27.52 -13.21
#